data_e5a48b123b56ba3389f401d861b1c325
#
_entry.id   e5a48b123b56ba3389f401d861b1c325
#
_cell.length_a   1.000
_cell.length_b   1.000
_cell.length_c   1.000
_cell.angle_alpha   90.00
_cell.angle_beta   90.00
_cell.angle_gamma   90.00
#
_symmetry.space_group_name_H-M   'P 1'
#
loop_
_entity.id
_entity.type
_entity.pdbx_description
1 polymer ?
#
loop_
_entity_poly.entity_id
_entity_poly.type
_entity_poly.pdbx_seq_one_letter_code
_entity_poly.pdbx_strand_id
1 'polypeptide(L)'
;MLVNEWVDTVWNVVNVRPKTLHDYKRLYKRHLMPVIGSMSLDEVDVVVLQRKLISLPPQTARHCLMLVKTIYREAKLYKVCSNNPADGLRTAPIQISEKKFLIWEDVDAKDWGRYNHQVRFLALHGLRWSEAAAITQADIRDDFVFVSRTVNGPCKSKTSVRKVPYLGWFKPLPMTYKPMQKCANKHGVTVHSFRRTYAYLLKTQGIHVTTAQKLLGHSDPMMTLRVYTSVLDSEIDDAGDKLFNFLSENGNKPEPRVVKQFSAAILAS
;
A
#
# COMPACT_ATOMS: atom_id res chain seq x y z
N MET A 1 15.66 15.61 -31.89
CA MET A 1 14.87 16.22 -30.78
C MET A 1 15.51 15.83 -29.46
N LEU A 2 15.74 16.78 -28.56
CA LEU A 2 16.27 16.49 -27.24
C LEU A 2 15.19 15.87 -26.33
N VAL A 3 15.64 15.04 -25.37
CA VAL A 3 14.71 14.43 -24.38
C VAL A 3 13.90 15.48 -23.62
N ASN A 4 14.53 16.60 -23.21
CA ASN A 4 13.83 17.69 -22.52
C ASN A 4 12.70 18.29 -23.37
N GLU A 5 12.97 18.56 -24.64
CA GLU A 5 11.97 19.14 -25.58
C GLU A 5 10.76 18.20 -25.75
N TRP A 6 11.06 16.90 -25.90
CA TRP A 6 10.01 15.89 -26.01
C TRP A 6 9.20 15.73 -24.71
N VAL A 7 9.89 15.71 -23.57
CA VAL A 7 9.24 15.56 -22.25
C VAL A 7 8.26 16.70 -21.98
N ASP A 8 8.56 17.93 -22.40
CA ASP A 8 7.63 19.06 -22.29
C ASP A 8 6.35 18.82 -23.12
N THR A 9 6.49 18.18 -24.28
CA THR A 9 5.34 17.74 -25.09
C THR A 9 4.57 16.60 -24.41
N VAL A 10 5.28 15.61 -23.85
CA VAL A 10 4.67 14.45 -23.13
C VAL A 10 3.75 14.91 -22.00
N TRP A 11 4.12 15.96 -21.27
CA TRP A 11 3.27 16.46 -20.18
C TRP A 11 1.89 16.94 -20.63
N ASN A 12 1.74 17.28 -21.89
CA ASN A 12 0.48 17.77 -22.48
C ASN A 12 -0.34 16.64 -23.13
N VAL A 13 0.29 15.52 -23.50
CA VAL A 13 -0.39 14.42 -24.22
C VAL A 13 -0.63 13.19 -23.36
N VAL A 14 0.12 13.01 -22.27
CA VAL A 14 -0.03 11.85 -21.40
C VAL A 14 -1.34 11.92 -20.60
N ASN A 15 -2.17 10.91 -20.76
CA ASN A 15 -3.45 10.83 -20.03
C ASN A 15 -3.26 10.24 -18.64
N VAL A 16 -2.90 11.09 -17.68
CA VAL A 16 -2.76 10.73 -16.27
C VAL A 16 -3.42 11.76 -15.37
N ARG A 17 -3.74 11.37 -14.13
CA ARG A 17 -4.31 12.30 -13.14
C ARG A 17 -3.34 13.42 -12.79
N PRO A 18 -3.83 14.65 -12.48
CA PRO A 18 -2.97 15.80 -12.16
C PRO A 18 -1.90 15.53 -11.11
N LYS A 19 -2.25 14.78 -10.05
CA LYS A 19 -1.28 14.38 -9.03
C LYS A 19 -0.19 13.47 -9.59
N THR A 20 -0.53 12.52 -10.46
CA THR A 20 0.44 11.62 -11.09
C THR A 20 1.38 12.40 -12.00
N LEU A 21 0.84 13.36 -12.76
CA LEU A 21 1.62 14.25 -13.61
C LEU A 21 2.61 15.09 -12.77
N HIS A 22 2.14 15.65 -11.66
CA HIS A 22 3.00 16.38 -10.73
C HIS A 22 4.16 15.51 -10.20
N ASP A 23 3.84 14.27 -9.80
CA ASP A 23 4.85 13.32 -9.31
C ASP A 23 5.83 12.91 -10.43
N TYR A 24 5.38 12.76 -11.69
CA TYR A 24 6.21 12.50 -12.86
C TYR A 24 7.17 13.66 -13.14
N LYS A 25 6.66 14.89 -13.16
CA LYS A 25 7.49 16.10 -13.36
C LYS A 25 8.58 16.20 -12.31
N ARG A 26 8.24 15.96 -11.03
CA ARG A 26 9.19 15.99 -9.92
C ARG A 26 10.25 14.89 -10.05
N LEU A 27 9.83 13.67 -10.41
CA LEU A 27 10.72 12.52 -10.56
C LEU A 27 11.69 12.75 -11.74
N TYR A 28 11.18 13.23 -12.88
CA TYR A 28 11.98 13.57 -14.04
C TYR A 28 13.04 14.62 -13.71
N LYS A 29 12.61 15.77 -13.19
CA LYS A 29 13.50 16.88 -12.86
C LYS A 29 14.62 16.48 -11.89
N ARG A 30 14.30 15.63 -10.92
CA ARG A 30 15.26 15.25 -9.89
C ARG A 30 16.25 14.16 -10.32
N HIS A 31 15.80 13.19 -11.12
CA HIS A 31 16.56 11.97 -11.33
C HIS A 31 16.95 11.71 -12.79
N LEU A 32 16.12 12.10 -13.76
CA LEU A 32 16.32 11.77 -15.17
C LEU A 32 16.87 12.94 -15.97
N MET A 33 16.31 14.13 -15.80
CA MET A 33 16.73 15.33 -16.51
C MET A 33 18.25 15.60 -16.43
N PRO A 34 18.93 15.46 -15.26
CA PRO A 34 20.39 15.70 -15.18
C PRO A 34 21.22 14.67 -15.94
N VAL A 35 20.61 13.54 -16.33
CA VAL A 35 21.34 12.41 -16.95
C VAL A 35 21.09 12.33 -18.45
N ILE A 36 19.83 12.48 -18.85
CA ILE A 36 19.42 12.28 -20.26
C ILE A 36 18.77 13.50 -20.89
N GLY A 37 18.50 14.56 -20.13
CA GLY A 37 17.70 15.69 -20.61
C GLY A 37 18.29 16.41 -21.81
N SER A 38 19.60 16.51 -21.91
CA SER A 38 20.33 17.15 -23.04
C SER A 38 20.71 16.18 -24.16
N MET A 39 20.40 14.88 -24.03
CA MET A 39 20.68 13.89 -25.07
C MET A 39 19.58 13.92 -26.17
N SER A 40 19.93 13.52 -27.38
CA SER A 40 18.94 13.20 -28.41
C SER A 40 18.15 11.95 -28.01
N LEU A 41 16.85 11.90 -28.33
CA LEU A 41 16.00 10.74 -28.01
C LEU A 41 16.57 9.42 -28.54
N ASP A 42 17.11 9.42 -29.74
CA ASP A 42 17.65 8.21 -30.39
C ASP A 42 19.06 7.85 -29.89
N GLU A 43 19.75 8.77 -29.20
CA GLU A 43 21.12 8.62 -28.74
C GLU A 43 21.22 8.40 -27.22
N VAL A 44 20.11 8.24 -26.54
CA VAL A 44 20.13 7.99 -25.08
C VAL A 44 20.86 6.68 -24.80
N ASP A 45 21.98 6.80 -24.08
CA ASP A 45 22.79 5.66 -23.69
C ASP A 45 22.12 4.80 -22.61
N VAL A 46 21.81 3.56 -23.00
CA VAL A 46 21.20 2.55 -22.12
C VAL A 46 22.05 2.26 -20.88
N VAL A 47 23.40 2.26 -21.02
CA VAL A 47 24.33 2.01 -19.92
C VAL A 47 24.28 3.15 -18.90
N VAL A 48 24.18 4.39 -19.36
CA VAL A 48 24.04 5.57 -18.49
C VAL A 48 22.71 5.50 -17.72
N LEU A 49 21.61 5.16 -18.39
CA LEU A 49 20.30 4.94 -17.72
C LEU A 49 20.36 3.80 -16.71
N GLN A 50 20.97 2.66 -17.06
CA GLN A 50 21.06 1.50 -16.18
C GLN A 50 21.89 1.83 -14.93
N ARG A 51 23.04 2.49 -15.07
CA ARG A 51 23.85 2.96 -13.94
C ARG A 51 23.05 3.90 -13.04
N LYS A 52 22.29 4.83 -13.63
CA LYS A 52 21.42 5.71 -12.85
C LYS A 52 20.38 4.95 -12.06
N LEU A 53 19.71 3.98 -12.65
CA LEU A 53 18.68 3.17 -11.96
C LEU A 53 19.29 2.39 -10.79
N ILE A 54 20.48 1.80 -10.96
CA ILE A 54 21.18 1.05 -9.90
C ILE A 54 21.58 1.97 -8.73
N SER A 55 21.93 3.23 -8.99
CA SER A 55 22.32 4.20 -7.95
C SER A 55 21.14 4.69 -7.09
N LEU A 56 19.89 4.36 -7.46
CA LEU A 56 18.70 4.83 -6.76
C LEU A 56 18.14 3.75 -5.81
N PRO A 57 17.46 4.16 -4.74
CA PRO A 57 16.69 3.22 -3.94
C PRO A 57 15.71 2.43 -4.82
N PRO A 58 15.51 1.10 -4.60
CA PRO A 58 14.78 0.21 -5.52
C PRO A 58 13.40 0.73 -5.94
N GLN A 59 12.63 1.28 -5.00
CA GLN A 59 11.31 1.84 -5.30
C GLN A 59 11.39 3.09 -6.20
N THR A 60 12.37 3.96 -5.97
CA THR A 60 12.59 5.16 -6.80
C THR A 60 13.07 4.75 -8.19
N ALA A 61 13.99 3.80 -8.27
CA ALA A 61 14.48 3.23 -9.54
C ALA A 61 13.31 2.67 -10.38
N ARG A 62 12.42 1.89 -9.75
CA ARG A 62 11.22 1.36 -10.42
C ARG A 62 10.32 2.46 -10.97
N HIS A 63 10.09 3.52 -10.20
CA HIS A 63 9.28 4.66 -10.66
C HIS A 63 9.97 5.41 -11.80
N CYS A 64 11.30 5.60 -11.74
CA CYS A 64 12.07 6.19 -12.84
C CYS A 64 11.98 5.33 -14.11
N LEU A 65 12.16 4.02 -13.99
CA LEU A 65 12.02 3.10 -15.13
C LEU A 65 10.62 3.17 -15.77
N MET A 66 9.56 3.18 -14.95
CA MET A 66 8.19 3.33 -15.44
C MET A 66 7.99 4.65 -16.18
N LEU A 67 8.59 5.73 -15.66
CA LEU A 67 8.50 7.04 -16.31
C LEU A 67 9.25 7.07 -17.64
N VAL A 68 10.48 6.54 -17.70
CA VAL A 68 11.23 6.41 -18.98
C VAL A 68 10.43 5.61 -19.99
N LYS A 69 9.88 4.45 -19.58
CA LYS A 69 9.01 3.64 -20.45
C LYS A 69 7.80 4.42 -20.96
N THR A 70 7.20 5.27 -20.12
CA THR A 70 6.07 6.13 -20.55
C THR A 70 6.52 7.16 -21.56
N ILE A 71 7.62 7.89 -21.29
CA ILE A 71 8.16 8.92 -22.18
C ILE A 71 8.45 8.34 -23.57
N TYR A 72 9.13 7.20 -23.64
CA TYR A 72 9.50 6.57 -24.92
C TYR A 72 8.36 5.82 -25.59
N ARG A 73 7.38 5.31 -24.85
CA ARG A 73 6.14 4.77 -25.44
C ARG A 73 5.40 5.87 -26.22
N GLU A 74 5.24 7.04 -25.61
CA GLU A 74 4.64 8.19 -26.31
C GLU A 74 5.51 8.64 -27.50
N ALA A 75 6.83 8.70 -27.34
CA ALA A 75 7.73 9.07 -28.45
C ALA A 75 7.60 8.13 -29.65
N LYS A 76 7.50 6.83 -29.43
CA LYS A 76 7.23 5.84 -30.49
C LYS A 76 5.86 6.01 -31.10
N LEU A 77 4.82 6.23 -30.28
CA LEU A 77 3.46 6.45 -30.76
C LEU A 77 3.37 7.66 -31.69
N TYR A 78 4.06 8.75 -31.35
CA TYR A 78 4.12 9.96 -32.16
C TYR A 78 5.22 9.95 -33.24
N LYS A 79 5.92 8.80 -33.43
CA LYS A 79 6.98 8.61 -34.43
C LYS A 79 8.15 9.61 -34.30
N VAL A 80 8.44 10.02 -33.05
CA VAL A 80 9.53 10.95 -32.73
C VAL A 80 10.86 10.20 -32.55
N CYS A 81 10.80 8.92 -32.16
CA CYS A 81 11.95 8.02 -32.08
C CYS A 81 11.59 6.61 -32.56
N SER A 82 12.61 5.85 -32.94
CA SER A 82 12.47 4.47 -33.42
C SER A 82 12.54 3.45 -32.28
N ASN A 83 13.46 3.68 -31.33
CA ASN A 83 13.81 2.74 -30.29
C ASN A 83 13.39 3.23 -28.91
N ASN A 84 13.17 2.27 -28.01
CA ASN A 84 12.92 2.56 -26.60
C ASN A 84 14.11 2.06 -25.76
N PRO A 85 14.97 2.93 -25.25
CA PRO A 85 16.14 2.53 -24.46
C PRO A 85 15.75 1.90 -23.09
N ALA A 86 14.49 2.01 -22.69
CA ALA A 86 13.99 1.37 -21.47
C ALA A 86 13.66 -0.13 -21.65
N ASP A 87 13.67 -0.63 -22.89
CA ASP A 87 13.48 -2.05 -23.15
C ASP A 87 14.76 -2.80 -22.70
N GLY A 88 14.59 -3.76 -21.80
CA GLY A 88 15.72 -4.50 -21.20
C GLY A 88 16.33 -3.89 -19.94
N LEU A 89 16.04 -2.63 -19.57
CA LEU A 89 16.49 -2.07 -18.30
C LEU A 89 15.89 -2.81 -17.11
N ARG A 90 16.69 -2.97 -16.05
CA ARG A 90 16.35 -3.70 -14.84
C ARG A 90 16.49 -2.83 -13.60
N THR A 91 15.69 -3.11 -12.59
CA THR A 91 15.85 -2.52 -11.26
C THR A 91 16.06 -3.61 -10.23
N ALA A 92 16.72 -3.28 -9.14
CA ALA A 92 16.84 -4.22 -8.03
C ALA A 92 15.45 -4.64 -7.52
N PRO A 93 15.31 -5.89 -7.06
CA PRO A 93 14.07 -6.36 -6.47
C PRO A 93 13.73 -5.53 -5.23
N ILE A 94 12.46 -5.22 -5.07
CA ILE A 94 11.98 -4.51 -3.88
C ILE A 94 11.83 -5.56 -2.77
N GLN A 95 12.67 -5.47 -1.75
CA GLN A 95 12.47 -6.26 -0.55
C GLN A 95 11.19 -5.80 0.14
N ILE A 96 10.24 -6.70 0.26
CA ILE A 96 8.99 -6.47 0.99
C ILE A 96 9.32 -6.67 2.47
N SER A 97 9.68 -5.59 3.16
CA SER A 97 9.77 -5.64 4.62
C SER A 97 8.36 -5.74 5.21
N GLU A 98 8.20 -6.58 6.21
CA GLU A 98 6.99 -6.59 7.02
C GLU A 98 6.82 -5.20 7.65
N LYS A 99 5.71 -4.58 7.32
CA LYS A 99 5.43 -3.24 7.87
C LYS A 99 4.77 -3.42 9.22
N LYS A 100 5.39 -2.91 10.25
CA LYS A 100 4.86 -2.91 11.61
C LYS A 100 3.46 -2.30 11.68
N PHE A 101 2.59 -2.93 12.41
CA PHE A 101 1.30 -2.41 12.83
C PHE A 101 1.06 -2.80 14.30
N LEU A 102 0.06 -2.22 14.92
CA LEU A 102 -0.36 -2.51 16.28
C LEU A 102 -1.67 -3.31 16.22
N ILE A 103 -1.86 -4.28 17.09
CA ILE A 103 -3.16 -4.91 17.31
C ILE A 103 -4.10 -3.90 17.97
N TRP A 104 -5.41 -4.19 17.99
CA TRP A 104 -6.40 -3.25 18.54
C TRP A 104 -6.13 -2.91 20.01
N GLU A 105 -5.80 -3.89 20.81
CA GLU A 105 -5.51 -3.76 22.25
C GLU A 105 -4.35 -2.78 22.50
N ASP A 106 -3.30 -2.87 21.68
CA ASP A 106 -2.18 -1.92 21.73
C ASP A 106 -2.56 -0.51 21.32
N VAL A 107 -3.46 -0.38 20.31
CA VAL A 107 -3.94 0.93 19.85
C VAL A 107 -4.78 1.58 20.94
N ASP A 108 -5.64 0.82 21.58
CA ASP A 108 -6.55 1.31 22.63
C ASP A 108 -5.82 1.67 23.92
N ALA A 109 -4.83 0.88 24.33
CA ALA A 109 -4.04 1.12 25.53
C ALA A 109 -3.09 2.33 25.44
N LYS A 110 -2.70 2.75 24.22
CA LYS A 110 -1.74 3.85 24.04
C LYS A 110 -2.39 5.22 24.10
N ASP A 111 -1.66 6.18 24.68
CA ASP A 111 -2.04 7.60 24.59
C ASP A 111 -1.54 8.22 23.29
N TRP A 112 -2.49 8.65 22.46
CA TRP A 112 -2.25 9.35 21.17
C TRP A 112 -2.38 10.86 21.32
N GLY A 113 -2.47 11.37 22.56
CA GLY A 113 -2.66 12.78 22.87
C GLY A 113 -3.95 13.32 22.21
N ARG A 114 -3.87 14.48 21.62
CA ARG A 114 -5.03 15.10 20.96
C ARG A 114 -5.64 14.29 19.82
N TYR A 115 -4.98 13.24 19.36
CA TYR A 115 -5.43 12.37 18.25
C TYR A 115 -6.05 11.04 18.70
N ASN A 116 -6.32 10.86 19.98
CA ASN A 116 -6.88 9.64 20.54
C ASN A 116 -8.13 9.17 19.76
N HIS A 117 -9.08 10.07 19.47
CA HIS A 117 -10.29 9.73 18.72
C HIS A 117 -10.00 9.37 17.26
N GLN A 118 -9.18 10.20 16.58
CA GLN A 118 -8.87 10.00 15.17
C GLN A 118 -8.10 8.70 14.91
N VAL A 119 -7.20 8.33 15.81
CA VAL A 119 -6.44 7.07 15.71
C VAL A 119 -7.35 5.87 15.89
N ARG A 120 -8.21 5.88 16.92
CA ARG A 120 -9.20 4.82 17.13
C ARG A 120 -10.18 4.71 15.96
N PHE A 121 -10.65 5.85 15.45
CA PHE A 121 -11.50 5.88 14.26
C PHE A 121 -10.81 5.22 13.05
N LEU A 122 -9.56 5.55 12.77
CA LEU A 122 -8.80 4.95 11.68
C LEU A 122 -8.57 3.44 11.88
N ALA A 123 -8.29 3.02 13.11
CA ALA A 123 -8.01 1.62 13.44
C ALA A 123 -9.26 0.73 13.43
N LEU A 124 -10.45 1.28 13.71
CA LEU A 124 -11.71 0.55 13.73
C LEU A 124 -12.49 0.58 12.42
N HIS A 125 -12.15 1.47 11.49
CA HIS A 125 -12.88 1.59 10.21
C HIS A 125 -12.00 1.30 8.98
N GLY A 126 -10.68 1.17 9.16
CA GLY A 126 -9.75 0.81 8.09
C GLY A 126 -9.70 1.78 6.91
N LEU A 127 -10.11 3.03 7.10
CA LEU A 127 -10.11 4.04 6.05
C LEU A 127 -8.67 4.45 5.68
N ARG A 128 -8.45 4.79 4.40
CA ARG A 128 -7.22 5.52 4.05
C ARG A 128 -7.27 6.90 4.69
N TRP A 129 -6.11 7.45 5.07
CA TRP A 129 -6.10 8.80 5.66
C TRP A 129 -6.84 9.82 4.79
N SER A 130 -6.64 9.80 3.49
CA SER A 130 -7.30 10.73 2.56
C SER A 130 -8.82 10.54 2.45
N GLU A 131 -9.32 9.36 2.70
CA GLU A 131 -10.76 9.07 2.82
C GLU A 131 -11.28 9.60 4.16
N ALA A 132 -10.64 9.20 5.26
CA ALA A 132 -11.04 9.59 6.61
C ALA A 132 -11.02 11.12 6.84
N ALA A 133 -10.02 11.81 6.28
CA ALA A 133 -9.93 13.28 6.38
C ALA A 133 -11.00 14.02 5.54
N ALA A 134 -11.68 13.32 4.63
CA ALA A 134 -12.80 13.86 3.87
C ALA A 134 -14.18 13.54 4.49
N ILE A 135 -14.24 12.68 5.53
CA ILE A 135 -15.47 12.33 6.23
C ILE A 135 -15.95 13.50 7.07
N THR A 136 -17.22 13.77 6.97
CA THR A 136 -17.96 14.74 7.79
C THR A 136 -19.05 14.04 8.60
N GLN A 137 -19.70 14.74 9.52
CA GLN A 137 -20.82 14.16 10.28
C GLN A 137 -21.96 13.69 9.36
N ALA A 138 -22.16 14.32 8.22
CA ALA A 138 -23.20 13.94 7.26
C ALA A 138 -22.93 12.58 6.57
N ASP A 139 -21.68 12.13 6.56
CA ASP A 139 -21.29 10.82 5.99
C ASP A 139 -21.47 9.67 7.00
N ILE A 140 -21.76 9.99 8.26
CA ILE A 140 -21.99 9.02 9.32
C ILE A 140 -23.48 8.83 9.48
N ARG A 141 -23.92 7.59 9.32
CA ARG A 141 -25.26 7.12 9.57
C ARG A 141 -25.26 6.32 10.87
N ASP A 142 -26.43 5.89 11.34
CA ASP A 142 -26.58 5.21 12.63
C ASP A 142 -25.67 3.96 12.73
N ASP A 143 -25.55 3.21 11.66
CA ASP A 143 -24.86 1.92 11.60
C ASP A 143 -23.67 1.87 10.63
N PHE A 144 -23.40 2.93 9.83
CA PHE A 144 -22.31 2.93 8.87
C PHE A 144 -21.72 4.31 8.58
N VAL A 145 -20.46 4.29 8.10
CA VAL A 145 -19.76 5.43 7.48
C VAL A 145 -19.83 5.26 5.96
N PHE A 146 -20.33 6.27 5.24
CA PHE A 146 -20.35 6.25 3.79
C PHE A 146 -19.08 6.90 3.22
N VAL A 147 -18.25 6.09 2.57
CA VAL A 147 -16.99 6.53 1.96
C VAL A 147 -17.23 6.74 0.47
N SER A 148 -17.24 7.97 -0.01
CA SER A 148 -17.47 8.31 -1.42
C SER A 148 -16.41 9.20 -2.04
N ARG A 149 -15.59 9.86 -1.20
CA ARG A 149 -14.60 10.86 -1.64
C ARG A 149 -13.32 10.81 -0.79
N THR A 150 -12.34 11.54 -1.25
CA THR A 150 -11.08 11.81 -0.56
C THR A 150 -10.82 13.30 -0.51
N VAL A 151 -9.86 13.76 0.27
CA VAL A 151 -9.42 15.18 0.28
C VAL A 151 -8.91 15.67 -1.09
N ASN A 152 -8.63 14.75 -2.03
CA ASN A 152 -8.17 15.07 -3.39
C ASN A 152 -9.29 14.87 -4.44
N GLY A 153 -10.55 14.88 -4.03
CA GLY A 153 -11.70 14.67 -4.91
C GLY A 153 -12.31 13.25 -4.81
N PRO A 154 -13.07 12.81 -5.79
CA PRO A 154 -13.79 11.54 -5.76
C PRO A 154 -12.84 10.34 -5.63
N CYS A 155 -13.36 9.22 -5.15
CA CYS A 155 -12.60 7.98 -5.01
C CYS A 155 -12.00 7.54 -6.37
N LYS A 156 -10.83 6.87 -6.31
CA LYS A 156 -10.09 6.46 -7.52
C LYS A 156 -10.77 5.33 -8.29
N SER A 157 -11.55 4.48 -7.62
CA SER A 157 -12.22 3.34 -8.21
C SER A 157 -13.62 3.20 -7.64
N LYS A 158 -14.51 2.52 -8.39
CA LYS A 158 -15.87 2.18 -7.91
C LYS A 158 -15.83 1.37 -6.61
N THR A 159 -14.86 0.48 -6.46
CA THR A 159 -14.66 -0.34 -5.24
C THR A 159 -14.27 0.46 -4.01
N SER A 160 -13.75 1.68 -4.19
CA SER A 160 -13.43 2.58 -3.07
C SER A 160 -14.67 3.28 -2.50
N VAL A 161 -15.76 3.39 -3.27
CA VAL A 161 -17.06 3.87 -2.77
C VAL A 161 -17.74 2.72 -2.05
N ARG A 162 -17.96 2.88 -0.73
CA ARG A 162 -18.44 1.78 0.11
C ARG A 162 -19.06 2.26 1.40
N LYS A 163 -19.83 1.38 2.03
CA LYS A 163 -20.28 1.49 3.42
C LYS A 163 -19.31 0.70 4.31
N VAL A 164 -18.97 1.26 5.46
CA VAL A 164 -18.16 0.61 6.50
C VAL A 164 -18.95 0.68 7.79
N PRO A 165 -19.12 -0.41 8.56
CA PRO A 165 -19.83 -0.36 9.84
C PRO A 165 -19.28 0.76 10.73
N TYR A 166 -20.15 1.54 11.37
CA TYR A 166 -19.75 2.61 12.28
C TYR A 166 -19.55 2.06 13.69
N LEU A 167 -18.34 2.16 14.18
CA LEU A 167 -17.92 1.66 15.48
C LEU A 167 -17.54 2.80 16.46
N GLY A 168 -18.04 4.01 16.20
CA GLY A 168 -17.80 5.16 17.06
C GLY A 168 -16.51 5.91 16.78
N TRP A 169 -16.10 6.75 17.73
CA TRP A 169 -14.83 7.48 17.79
C TRP A 169 -14.63 8.58 16.73
N PHE A 170 -15.67 8.95 15.98
CA PHE A 170 -15.50 9.99 14.98
C PHE A 170 -15.14 11.34 15.59
N LYS A 171 -14.05 11.90 15.09
CA LYS A 171 -13.72 13.34 15.15
C LYS A 171 -13.05 13.72 13.84
N PRO A 172 -13.29 14.92 13.30
CA PRO A 172 -12.65 15.36 12.07
C PRO A 172 -11.13 15.19 12.14
N LEU A 173 -10.54 14.64 11.07
CA LEU A 173 -9.10 14.53 10.94
C LEU A 173 -8.50 15.87 10.50
N PRO A 174 -7.23 16.15 10.84
CA PRO A 174 -6.55 17.32 10.30
C PRO A 174 -6.44 17.22 8.77
N MET A 175 -6.62 18.36 8.09
CA MET A 175 -6.55 18.43 6.62
C MET A 175 -5.18 18.07 6.05
N THR A 176 -4.14 18.03 6.88
CA THR A 176 -2.78 17.68 6.48
C THR A 176 -2.33 16.37 7.12
N TYR A 177 -1.63 15.55 6.33
CA TYR A 177 -1.16 14.23 6.75
C TYR A 177 -0.05 14.27 7.81
N LYS A 178 0.84 15.27 7.72
CA LYS A 178 2.08 15.34 8.52
C LYS A 178 1.89 15.25 10.05
N PRO A 179 0.93 15.98 10.67
CA PRO A 179 0.74 15.89 12.11
C PRO A 179 0.35 14.50 12.60
N MET A 180 -0.56 13.83 11.90
CA MET A 180 -0.97 12.46 12.20
C MET A 180 0.19 11.48 12.02
N GLN A 181 0.98 11.64 10.95
CA GLN A 181 2.17 10.80 10.72
C GLN A 181 3.22 11.00 11.82
N LYS A 182 3.45 12.25 12.26
CA LYS A 182 4.37 12.54 13.38
C LYS A 182 3.90 11.86 14.69
N CYS A 183 2.59 11.87 14.95
CA CYS A 183 2.01 11.16 16.08
C CYS A 183 2.23 9.65 15.97
N ALA A 184 1.88 9.02 14.85
CA ALA A 184 2.06 7.60 14.62
C ALA A 184 3.54 7.15 14.73
N ASN A 185 4.46 7.95 14.20
CA ASN A 185 5.90 7.66 14.24
C ASN A 185 6.46 7.59 15.67
N LYS A 186 5.90 8.33 16.63
CA LYS A 186 6.31 8.24 18.04
C LYS A 186 6.09 6.84 18.64
N HIS A 187 5.15 6.10 18.08
CA HIS A 187 4.81 4.74 18.49
C HIS A 187 5.35 3.67 17.51
N GLY A 188 6.30 4.05 16.64
CA GLY A 188 6.96 3.13 15.71
C GLY A 188 6.11 2.65 14.53
N VAL A 189 4.96 3.30 14.27
CA VAL A 189 4.03 2.95 13.20
C VAL A 189 3.75 4.11 12.26
N THR A 190 3.03 3.85 11.18
CA THR A 190 2.56 4.86 10.22
C THR A 190 1.05 5.03 10.32
N VAL A 191 0.51 6.13 9.82
CA VAL A 191 -0.95 6.30 9.74
C VAL A 191 -1.62 5.17 8.94
N HIS A 192 -0.93 4.63 7.93
CA HIS A 192 -1.45 3.49 7.16
C HIS A 192 -1.45 2.18 7.96
N SER A 193 -0.68 2.09 9.03
CA SER A 193 -0.66 0.92 9.91
C SER A 193 -2.00 0.70 10.62
N PHE A 194 -2.75 1.76 10.94
CA PHE A 194 -4.09 1.63 11.55
C PHE A 194 -5.09 0.90 10.63
N ARG A 195 -4.96 1.06 9.33
CA ARG A 195 -5.75 0.28 8.37
C ARG A 195 -5.35 -1.20 8.36
N ARG A 196 -4.10 -1.52 8.70
CA ARG A 196 -3.66 -2.90 8.88
C ARG A 196 -4.18 -3.49 10.19
N THR A 197 -4.22 -2.69 11.25
CA THR A 197 -4.91 -3.06 12.49
C THR A 197 -6.35 -3.49 12.21
N TYR A 198 -7.09 -2.72 11.43
CA TYR A 198 -8.46 -3.09 11.03
C TYR A 198 -8.50 -4.38 10.21
N ALA A 199 -7.62 -4.53 9.24
CA ALA A 199 -7.55 -5.75 8.43
C ALA A 199 -7.22 -6.98 9.30
N TYR A 200 -6.33 -6.84 10.27
CA TYR A 200 -6.01 -7.89 11.22
C TYR A 200 -7.19 -8.19 12.16
N LEU A 201 -7.87 -7.16 12.66
CA LEU A 201 -9.07 -7.32 13.47
C LEU A 201 -10.17 -8.08 12.71
N LEU A 202 -10.42 -7.76 11.43
CA LEU A 202 -11.36 -8.50 10.59
C LEU A 202 -10.95 -9.98 10.46
N LYS A 203 -9.65 -10.28 10.32
CA LYS A 203 -9.13 -11.64 10.25
C LYS A 203 -9.39 -12.39 11.55
N THR A 204 -9.03 -11.83 12.70
CA THR A 204 -9.18 -12.49 14.02
C THR A 204 -10.64 -12.70 14.39
N GLN A 205 -11.55 -11.86 13.89
CA GLN A 205 -12.99 -12.03 14.04
C GLN A 205 -13.61 -13.00 13.01
N GLY A 206 -12.78 -13.71 12.25
CA GLY A 206 -13.25 -14.70 11.27
C GLY A 206 -14.02 -14.11 10.08
N ILE A 207 -13.91 -12.81 9.82
CA ILE A 207 -14.57 -12.17 8.68
C ILE A 207 -13.93 -12.67 7.39
N HIS A 208 -14.78 -13.20 6.48
CA HIS A 208 -14.30 -13.75 5.23
C HIS A 208 -13.51 -12.72 4.41
N VAL A 209 -12.42 -13.15 3.75
CA VAL A 209 -11.49 -12.27 3.02
C VAL A 209 -12.17 -11.40 1.95
N THR A 210 -13.21 -11.92 1.28
CA THR A 210 -13.95 -11.14 0.27
C THR A 210 -14.78 -10.01 0.90
N THR A 211 -15.32 -10.22 2.10
CA THR A 211 -16.02 -9.18 2.87
C THR A 211 -15.03 -8.13 3.35
N ALA A 212 -13.89 -8.56 3.89
CA ALA A 212 -12.82 -7.65 4.30
C ALA A 212 -12.28 -6.83 3.13
N GLN A 213 -12.14 -7.41 1.94
CA GLN A 213 -11.77 -6.70 0.72
C GLN A 213 -12.74 -5.57 0.39
N LYS A 214 -14.06 -5.84 0.48
CA LYS A 214 -15.12 -4.83 0.26
C LYS A 214 -15.05 -3.72 1.31
N LEU A 215 -14.95 -4.07 2.60
CA LEU A 215 -14.84 -3.11 3.70
C LEU A 215 -13.59 -2.23 3.58
N LEU A 216 -12.46 -2.81 3.19
CA LEU A 216 -11.23 -2.07 2.93
C LEU A 216 -11.28 -1.27 1.61
N GLY A 217 -12.11 -1.63 0.64
CA GLY A 217 -12.15 -1.00 -0.68
C GLY A 217 -10.83 -1.24 -1.47
N HIS A 218 -10.35 -2.48 -1.46
CA HIS A 218 -9.23 -2.91 -2.29
C HIS A 218 -9.73 -3.33 -3.67
N SER A 219 -9.17 -2.73 -4.71
CA SER A 219 -9.45 -3.14 -6.10
C SER A 219 -8.74 -4.45 -6.46
N ASP A 220 -7.60 -4.72 -5.82
CA ASP A 220 -6.83 -5.95 -5.98
C ASP A 220 -7.02 -6.84 -4.74
N PRO A 221 -7.59 -8.06 -4.90
CA PRO A 221 -7.76 -9.02 -3.82
C PRO A 221 -6.46 -9.38 -3.11
N MET A 222 -5.35 -9.41 -3.85
CA MET A 222 -4.03 -9.76 -3.31
C MET A 222 -3.58 -8.80 -2.21
N MET A 223 -4.06 -7.55 -2.20
CA MET A 223 -3.76 -6.60 -1.12
C MET A 223 -4.36 -7.04 0.22
N THR A 224 -5.58 -7.58 0.21
CA THR A 224 -6.23 -8.10 1.42
C THR A 224 -5.63 -9.46 1.78
N LEU A 225 -5.46 -10.33 0.79
CA LEU A 225 -4.93 -11.67 0.99
C LEU A 225 -3.56 -11.65 1.69
N ARG A 226 -2.66 -10.75 1.32
CA ARG A 226 -1.35 -10.60 1.98
C ARG A 226 -1.41 -10.32 3.48
N VAL A 227 -2.46 -9.63 3.97
CA VAL A 227 -2.66 -9.43 5.40
C VAL A 227 -3.26 -10.67 6.06
N TYR A 228 -4.14 -11.37 5.33
CA TYR A 228 -4.81 -12.59 5.80
C TYR A 228 -3.90 -13.83 5.78
N THR A 229 -2.91 -13.86 4.89
CA THR A 229 -1.96 -14.98 4.75
C THR A 229 -0.70 -14.81 5.59
N SER A 230 -0.50 -13.69 6.28
CA SER A 230 0.48 -13.63 7.36
C SER A 230 -0.03 -14.51 8.51
N VAL A 231 0.31 -15.79 8.44
CA VAL A 231 -0.05 -16.79 9.45
C VAL A 231 0.92 -16.62 10.60
N LEU A 232 0.39 -16.38 11.81
CA LEU A 232 1.18 -16.49 13.01
C LEU A 232 1.36 -17.97 13.35
N ASP A 233 2.50 -18.36 13.89
CA ASP A 233 2.75 -19.77 14.30
C ASP A 233 1.65 -20.28 15.23
N SER A 234 1.14 -19.42 16.13
CA SER A 234 0.00 -19.72 17.00
C SER A 234 -1.30 -20.09 16.23
N GLU A 235 -1.52 -19.54 15.03
CA GLU A 235 -2.70 -19.88 14.23
C GLU A 235 -2.59 -21.28 13.61
N ILE A 236 -1.37 -21.77 13.34
CA ILE A 236 -1.13 -23.13 12.88
C ILE A 236 -1.44 -24.10 14.02
N ASP A 237 -1.00 -23.80 15.23
CA ASP A 237 -1.27 -24.61 16.42
C ASP A 237 -2.78 -24.67 16.71
N ASP A 238 -3.45 -23.49 16.71
CA ASP A 238 -4.91 -23.42 16.91
C ASP A 238 -5.71 -24.19 15.84
N ALA A 239 -5.28 -24.11 14.58
CA ALA A 239 -5.90 -24.88 13.51
C ALA A 239 -5.71 -26.39 13.71
N GLY A 240 -4.52 -26.80 14.14
CA GLY A 240 -4.24 -28.17 14.49
C GLY A 240 -5.08 -28.69 15.65
N ASP A 241 -5.27 -27.88 16.69
CA ASP A 241 -6.09 -28.24 17.84
C ASP A 241 -7.58 -28.34 17.48
N LYS A 242 -8.10 -27.43 16.68
CA LYS A 242 -9.48 -27.48 16.15
C LYS A 242 -9.71 -28.74 15.34
N LEU A 243 -8.80 -29.10 14.45
CA LEU A 243 -8.90 -30.33 13.64
C LEU A 243 -8.84 -31.58 14.52
N PHE A 244 -7.94 -31.60 15.50
CA PHE A 244 -7.80 -32.69 16.45
C PHE A 244 -9.09 -32.91 17.26
N ASN A 245 -9.66 -31.82 17.79
CA ASN A 245 -10.91 -31.87 18.56
C ASN A 245 -12.08 -32.35 17.68
N PHE A 246 -12.20 -31.82 16.47
CA PHE A 246 -13.22 -32.24 15.51
C PHE A 246 -13.16 -33.75 15.21
N LEU A 247 -11.96 -34.29 14.97
CA LEU A 247 -11.77 -35.72 14.72
C LEU A 247 -12.09 -36.55 15.96
N SER A 248 -11.73 -36.08 17.15
CA SER A 248 -11.98 -36.77 18.42
C SER A 248 -13.49 -36.84 18.73
N GLU A 249 -14.23 -35.77 18.48
CA GLU A 249 -15.68 -35.70 18.69
C GLU A 249 -16.47 -36.59 17.69
N ASN A 250 -15.93 -36.77 16.47
CA ASN A 250 -16.56 -37.60 15.44
C ASN A 250 -16.09 -39.07 15.41
N GLY A 251 -15.50 -39.56 16.49
CA GLY A 251 -15.17 -40.98 16.68
C GLY A 251 -13.89 -41.46 15.97
N ASN A 252 -13.21 -40.60 15.26
CA ASN A 252 -11.89 -40.86 14.68
C ASN A 252 -10.82 -40.39 15.66
N LYS A 253 -10.29 -41.27 16.49
CA LYS A 253 -9.15 -40.94 17.37
C LYS A 253 -7.90 -40.69 16.52
N PRO A 254 -7.44 -39.45 16.36
CA PRO A 254 -6.15 -39.21 15.71
C PRO A 254 -5.03 -39.81 16.55
N GLU A 255 -3.97 -40.28 15.89
CA GLU A 255 -2.77 -40.74 16.61
C GLU A 255 -2.21 -39.63 17.50
N PRO A 256 -1.66 -39.99 18.69
CA PRO A 256 -1.12 -38.99 19.61
C PRO A 256 -0.02 -38.17 18.93
N ARG A 257 -0.14 -36.84 18.99
CA ARG A 257 0.88 -35.92 18.47
C ARG A 257 2.23 -36.21 19.15
N VAL A 258 3.22 -36.62 18.36
CA VAL A 258 4.62 -36.58 18.80
C VAL A 258 5.04 -35.12 18.81
N VAL A 259 5.05 -34.49 19.99
CA VAL A 259 5.59 -33.14 20.18
C VAL A 259 7.10 -33.25 19.97
N LYS A 260 7.56 -33.13 18.74
CA LYS A 260 8.97 -32.81 18.48
C LYS A 260 9.18 -31.36 18.91
N GLN A 261 9.81 -31.18 20.09
CA GLN A 261 10.44 -29.91 20.42
C GLN A 261 11.47 -29.63 19.34
N PHE A 262 11.11 -28.76 18.38
CA PHE A 262 12.09 -28.22 17.46
C PHE A 262 12.98 -27.27 18.27
N SER A 263 14.15 -27.77 18.67
CA SER A 263 15.21 -26.95 19.22
C SER A 263 15.51 -25.80 18.27
N ALA A 264 15.72 -24.62 18.83
CA ALA A 264 16.07 -23.36 18.16
C ALA A 264 17.44 -23.38 17.42
N ALA A 265 17.90 -24.51 16.94
CA ALA A 265 19.23 -24.70 16.35
C ALA A 265 19.28 -24.59 14.82
N ILE A 266 18.17 -24.29 14.12
CA ILE A 266 18.16 -24.23 12.64
C ILE A 266 18.12 -22.77 12.11
N LEU A 267 18.16 -21.75 12.96
CA LEU A 267 18.20 -20.34 12.54
C LEU A 267 19.60 -19.74 12.57
N ALA A 268 20.65 -20.53 12.62
CA ALA A 268 22.05 -20.08 12.65
C ALA A 268 22.93 -20.78 11.61
N SER A 269 22.38 -21.08 10.42
CA SER A 269 23.20 -21.51 9.28
C SER A 269 22.83 -20.73 8.02
#